data_0d31c4975656215401b3ebfe3a162cd2
#
_entry.id   0d31c4975656215401b3ebfe3a162cd2
#
_cell.length_a   1.000
_cell.length_b   1.000
_cell.length_c   1.000
_cell.angle_alpha   90.00
_cell.angle_beta   90.00
_cell.angle_gamma   90.00
#
_symmetry.space_group_name_H-M   'P 1'
#
loop_
_entity.id
_entity.type
_entity.pdbx_description
1 polymer ?
#
loop_
_entity_poly.entity_id
_entity_poly.type
_entity_poly.pdbx_seq_one_letter_code
_entity_poly.pdbx_strand_id
1 'polypeptide(L)'
;MRYPNGIKKEYKSIHSHSNRGMNLEQDLNDSNNYYLINDIAIIYKKPTPITINKVDYKSRVDAVIKEAHFKTPSTTDYNGIYKGKYIDFEDKETKNTTSFPLNNIHKHQIEHLKKIYKHGGIGFIIVRFTKLNKTYLLFIEDLINFLNNNERVSIPISYFKEFGHIIKEGLNPRLDYLKILDQKGV
;
A
#
# COMPACT_ATOMS: atom_id res chain seq x y z
N MET A 1 16.77 20.84 0.74
CA MET A 1 16.02 21.70 1.67
C MET A 1 16.92 22.02 2.86
N ARG A 2 17.18 23.30 3.19
CA ARG A 2 17.95 23.68 4.38
C ARG A 2 16.99 23.83 5.54
N TYR A 3 17.19 23.02 6.59
CA TYR A 3 16.45 23.16 7.84
C TYR A 3 16.88 24.44 8.58
N PRO A 4 15.98 25.14 9.29
CA PRO A 4 16.29 26.42 9.97
C PRO A 4 17.45 26.34 10.97
N ASN A 5 17.77 25.16 11.48
CA ASN A 5 18.83 24.94 12.51
C ASN A 5 20.14 24.38 11.95
N GLY A 6 20.32 24.32 10.62
CA GLY A 6 21.59 23.90 10.00
C GLY A 6 21.99 22.43 10.22
N ILE A 7 21.23 21.65 10.96
CA ILE A 7 21.54 20.25 11.26
C ILE A 7 20.96 19.36 10.17
N LYS A 8 21.80 18.83 9.28
CA LYS A 8 21.42 17.69 8.43
C LYS A 8 21.17 16.50 9.35
N LYS A 9 19.92 16.07 9.52
CA LYS A 9 19.65 14.72 10.00
C LYS A 9 20.13 13.75 8.93
N GLU A 10 21.27 13.12 9.13
CA GLU A 10 21.66 11.93 8.39
C GLU A 10 20.65 10.83 8.76
N TYR A 11 19.76 10.51 7.85
CA TYR A 11 19.01 9.26 7.90
C TYR A 11 20.02 8.14 7.66
N LYS A 12 20.52 7.54 8.74
CA LYS A 12 21.22 6.26 8.66
C LYS A 12 20.22 5.27 8.07
N SER A 13 20.41 4.91 6.81
CA SER A 13 19.75 3.75 6.22
C SER A 13 20.20 2.54 7.03
N ILE A 14 19.35 2.03 7.90
CA ILE A 14 19.59 0.77 8.59
C ILE A 14 19.32 -0.33 7.55
N HIS A 15 20.26 -0.51 6.63
CA HIS A 15 20.26 -1.68 5.76
C HIS A 15 20.86 -2.85 6.54
N SER A 16 20.05 -3.52 7.33
CA SER A 16 20.40 -4.84 7.82
C SER A 16 20.06 -5.87 6.74
N HIS A 17 21.10 -6.43 6.12
CA HIS A 17 21.00 -7.48 5.11
C HIS A 17 20.47 -8.84 5.64
N SER A 18 19.93 -8.90 6.85
CA SER A 18 19.56 -10.15 7.53
C SER A 18 18.06 -10.44 7.56
N ASN A 19 17.20 -9.62 6.96
CA ASN A 19 15.74 -9.82 7.00
C ASN A 19 15.20 -10.55 5.77
N ARG A 20 15.49 -11.85 5.68
CA ARG A 20 14.65 -12.79 4.91
C ARG A 20 13.35 -12.99 5.70
N GLY A 21 12.35 -12.12 5.52
CA GLY A 21 11.06 -12.20 6.22
C GLY A 21 10.40 -10.87 6.55
N MET A 22 10.83 -9.78 5.88
CA MET A 22 10.09 -8.52 5.98
C MET A 22 8.68 -8.72 5.44
N ASN A 23 7.67 -8.20 6.15
CA ASN A 23 6.29 -8.22 5.69
C ASN A 23 6.12 -7.28 4.48
N LEU A 24 5.07 -7.48 3.72
CA LEU A 24 4.76 -6.69 2.53
C LEU A 24 4.69 -5.19 2.84
N GLU A 25 4.10 -4.84 3.97
CA GLU A 25 4.00 -3.45 4.42
C GLU A 25 5.37 -2.76 4.54
N GLN A 26 6.37 -3.44 5.14
CA GLN A 26 7.71 -2.86 5.27
C GLN A 26 8.39 -2.68 3.91
N ASP A 27 8.29 -3.67 3.02
CA ASP A 27 8.84 -3.58 1.66
C ASP A 27 8.20 -2.43 0.87
N LEU A 28 6.89 -2.18 1.04
CA LEU A 28 6.18 -1.06 0.42
C LEU A 28 6.61 0.28 1.03
N ASN A 29 6.74 0.37 2.35
CA ASN A 29 7.20 1.58 3.03
C ASN A 29 8.62 1.95 2.59
N ASP A 30 9.52 0.98 2.45
CA ASP A 30 10.88 1.19 1.96
C ASP A 30 10.89 1.65 0.50
N SER A 31 10.03 1.07 -0.34
CA SER A 31 9.86 1.47 -1.74
C SER A 31 9.31 2.90 -1.86
N ASN A 32 8.30 3.24 -1.08
CA ASN A 32 7.70 4.57 -1.07
C ASN A 32 8.68 5.63 -0.57
N ASN A 33 9.49 5.30 0.43
CA ASN A 33 10.56 6.18 0.91
C ASN A 33 11.65 6.37 -0.16
N TYR A 34 12.02 5.32 -0.88
CA TYR A 34 12.93 5.43 -2.03
C TYR A 34 12.38 6.36 -3.10
N TYR A 35 11.10 6.23 -3.47
CA TYR A 35 10.47 7.10 -4.45
C TYR A 35 10.43 8.56 -3.99
N LEU A 36 10.12 8.80 -2.72
CA LEU A 36 10.09 10.14 -2.14
C LEU A 36 11.47 10.82 -2.13
N ILE A 37 12.52 10.09 -1.71
CA ILE A 37 13.88 10.64 -1.62
C ILE A 37 14.45 10.97 -3.02
N ASN A 38 14.09 10.18 -4.02
CA ASN A 38 14.58 10.35 -5.39
C ASN A 38 13.65 11.22 -6.27
N ASP A 39 12.64 11.88 -5.66
CA ASP A 39 11.68 12.76 -6.36
C ASP A 39 10.92 12.06 -7.50
N ILE A 40 10.62 10.77 -7.33
CA ILE A 40 9.91 9.95 -8.31
C ILE A 40 8.40 10.02 -8.08
N ALA A 41 7.96 9.84 -6.82
CA ALA A 41 6.55 9.87 -6.43
C ALA A 41 6.39 10.27 -4.97
N ILE A 42 5.20 10.74 -4.61
CA ILE A 42 4.82 11.04 -3.23
C ILE A 42 3.70 10.09 -2.83
N ILE A 43 4.05 9.05 -2.08
CA ILE A 43 3.10 8.00 -1.66
C ILE A 43 3.33 7.72 -0.17
N TYR A 44 2.24 7.78 0.60
CA TYR A 44 2.28 7.58 2.04
C TYR A 44 1.33 6.48 2.49
N LYS A 45 1.74 5.79 3.55
CA LYS A 45 0.80 4.96 4.31
C LYS A 45 -0.18 5.87 5.04
N LYS A 46 -1.47 5.57 4.93
CA LYS A 46 -2.52 6.29 5.65
C LYS A 46 -2.43 5.97 7.15
N PRO A 47 -2.51 7.00 8.02
CA PRO A 47 -2.54 6.76 9.45
C PRO A 47 -3.84 6.03 9.84
N THR A 48 -3.74 5.14 10.83
CA THR A 48 -4.92 4.53 11.43
C THR A 48 -5.81 5.61 12.07
N PRO A 49 -7.06 5.76 11.64
CA PRO A 49 -7.92 6.80 12.17
C PRO A 49 -8.35 6.47 13.60
N ILE A 50 -8.08 7.39 14.54
CA ILE A 50 -8.49 7.29 15.93
C ILE A 50 -9.34 8.50 16.33
N THR A 51 -10.27 8.29 17.29
CA THR A 51 -10.92 9.36 18.01
C THR A 51 -10.27 9.45 19.39
N ILE A 52 -9.73 10.61 19.71
CA ILE A 52 -9.11 10.87 21.00
C ILE A 52 -10.19 11.26 22.00
N ASN A 53 -10.29 10.53 23.11
CA ASN A 53 -11.25 10.79 24.18
C ASN A 53 -10.62 11.57 25.32
N LYS A 54 -9.35 11.26 25.65
CA LYS A 54 -8.66 11.88 26.78
C LYS A 54 -7.19 12.12 26.48
N VAL A 55 -6.76 13.34 26.71
CA VAL A 55 -5.36 13.78 26.59
C VAL A 55 -4.89 14.32 27.92
N ASP A 56 -3.74 13.91 28.37
CA ASP A 56 -2.99 14.58 29.43
C ASP A 56 -2.13 15.65 28.76
N TYR A 57 -2.55 16.91 28.92
CA TYR A 57 -1.96 18.04 28.21
C TYR A 57 -1.21 18.95 29.17
N LYS A 58 0.10 18.77 29.24
CA LYS A 58 1.01 19.66 29.98
C LYS A 58 1.57 20.75 29.07
N SER A 59 2.01 20.36 27.90
CA SER A 59 2.47 21.22 26.82
C SER A 59 2.20 20.52 25.48
N ARG A 60 2.37 21.23 24.34
CA ARG A 60 2.15 20.62 23.00
C ARG A 60 3.13 19.49 22.70
N VAL A 61 4.34 19.55 23.28
CA VAL A 61 5.40 18.56 23.07
C VAL A 61 5.21 17.35 23.99
N ASP A 62 4.65 17.56 25.19
CA ASP A 62 4.51 16.54 26.22
C ASP A 62 3.07 15.99 26.33
N ALA A 63 2.23 16.31 25.36
CA ALA A 63 0.85 15.82 25.32
C ALA A 63 0.82 14.29 25.12
N VAL A 64 0.15 13.59 26.03
CA VAL A 64 0.01 12.12 25.99
C VAL A 64 -1.46 11.75 25.84
N ILE A 65 -1.76 10.95 24.81
CA ILE A 65 -3.10 10.39 24.64
C ILE A 65 -3.29 9.30 25.69
N LYS A 66 -4.24 9.47 26.60
CA LYS A 66 -4.57 8.49 27.66
C LYS A 66 -5.62 7.49 27.20
N GLU A 67 -6.55 7.94 26.33
CA GLU A 67 -7.65 7.14 25.85
C GLU A 67 -8.02 7.56 24.44
N ALA A 68 -8.16 6.55 23.56
CA ALA A 68 -8.59 6.72 22.19
C ALA A 68 -9.34 5.47 21.71
N HIS A 69 -10.24 5.64 20.75
CA HIS A 69 -10.98 4.56 20.09
C HIS A 69 -10.67 4.58 18.61
N PHE A 70 -10.59 3.40 17.98
CA PHE A 70 -10.52 3.32 16.53
C PHE A 70 -11.79 3.88 15.91
N LYS A 71 -11.64 4.78 14.95
CA LYS A 71 -12.76 5.21 14.10
C LYS A 71 -13.13 4.10 13.13
N THR A 72 -14.17 4.37 12.32
CA THR A 72 -14.48 3.53 11.15
C THR A 72 -13.20 3.19 10.40
N PRO A 73 -13.03 1.94 9.97
CA PRO A 73 -11.83 1.50 9.27
C PRO A 73 -11.40 2.45 8.16
N SER A 74 -10.10 2.64 7.99
CA SER A 74 -9.52 3.38 6.88
C SER A 74 -10.07 2.87 5.54
N THR A 75 -10.09 3.71 4.53
CA THR A 75 -10.53 3.31 3.18
C THR A 75 -9.61 2.22 2.62
N THR A 76 -8.33 2.53 2.48
CA THR A 76 -7.23 1.65 1.99
C THR A 76 -5.97 2.03 2.75
N ASP A 77 -4.87 1.28 2.53
CA ASP A 77 -3.65 1.45 3.32
C ASP A 77 -2.73 2.57 2.81
N TYR A 78 -2.71 2.83 1.49
CA TYR A 78 -1.79 3.78 0.87
C TYR A 78 -2.50 4.72 -0.10
N ASN A 79 -1.98 5.95 -0.17
CA ASN A 79 -2.36 6.90 -1.21
C ASN A 79 -1.22 7.85 -1.56
N GLY A 80 -1.32 8.49 -2.73
CA GLY A 80 -0.31 9.43 -3.15
C GLY A 80 -0.53 9.98 -4.55
N ILE A 81 0.56 10.52 -5.10
CA ILE A 81 0.57 11.09 -6.44
C ILE A 81 1.80 10.59 -7.22
N TYR A 82 1.59 10.22 -8.47
CA TYR A 82 2.61 9.84 -9.42
C TYR A 82 2.29 10.40 -10.80
N LYS A 83 3.22 11.16 -11.40
CA LYS A 83 3.05 11.80 -12.73
C LYS A 83 1.70 12.52 -12.89
N GLY A 84 1.28 13.25 -11.85
CA GLY A 84 0.02 14.00 -11.85
C GLY A 84 -1.25 13.16 -11.66
N LYS A 85 -1.14 11.85 -11.50
CA LYS A 85 -2.26 10.94 -11.21
C LYS A 85 -2.34 10.61 -9.73
N TYR A 86 -3.55 10.67 -9.18
CA TYR A 86 -3.81 10.18 -7.84
C TYR A 86 -3.77 8.65 -7.83
N ILE A 87 -3.04 8.10 -6.87
CA ILE A 87 -2.90 6.66 -6.65
C ILE A 87 -3.51 6.31 -5.30
N ASP A 88 -4.23 5.20 -5.24
CA ASP A 88 -4.79 4.67 -4.01
C ASP A 88 -4.77 3.14 -4.05
N PHE A 89 -4.24 2.48 -3.01
CA PHE A 89 -4.14 1.04 -3.03
C PHE A 89 -4.15 0.41 -1.65
N GLU A 90 -4.53 -0.87 -1.66
CA GLU A 90 -4.54 -1.77 -0.51
C GLU A 90 -3.45 -2.82 -0.65
N ASP A 91 -2.81 -3.21 0.45
CA ASP A 91 -1.88 -4.34 0.47
C ASP A 91 -2.42 -5.51 1.31
N LYS A 92 -2.16 -6.72 0.86
CA LYS A 92 -2.59 -7.95 1.54
C LYS A 92 -1.56 -9.07 1.36
N GLU A 93 -1.45 -9.90 2.39
CA GLU A 93 -0.66 -11.13 2.31
C GLU A 93 -1.56 -12.36 2.45
N THR A 94 -1.14 -13.46 1.81
CA THR A 94 -1.76 -14.76 1.98
C THR A 94 -0.73 -15.87 2.02
N LYS A 95 -0.97 -16.86 2.90
CA LYS A 95 -0.20 -18.11 2.95
C LYS A 95 -0.73 -19.18 1.97
N ASN A 96 -1.89 -18.94 1.37
CA ASN A 96 -2.43 -19.86 0.36
C ASN A 96 -1.56 -19.85 -0.88
N THR A 97 -1.48 -21.00 -1.56
CA THR A 97 -0.69 -21.14 -2.79
C THR A 97 -1.56 -21.19 -4.04
N THR A 98 -2.86 -21.39 -3.90
CA THR A 98 -3.79 -21.64 -5.02
C THR A 98 -4.77 -20.48 -5.26
N SER A 99 -5.09 -19.70 -4.22
CA SER A 99 -6.06 -18.61 -4.33
C SER A 99 -5.87 -17.57 -3.23
N PHE A 100 -6.44 -16.38 -3.46
CA PHE A 100 -6.52 -15.29 -2.49
C PHE A 100 -7.99 -15.14 -2.02
N PRO A 101 -8.29 -15.30 -0.71
CA PRO A 101 -9.64 -15.18 -0.18
C PRO A 101 -10.16 -13.74 -0.28
N LEU A 102 -11.36 -13.55 -0.84
CA LEU A 102 -11.98 -12.23 -1.01
C LEU A 102 -12.36 -11.56 0.33
N ASN A 103 -12.57 -12.34 1.39
CA ASN A 103 -12.83 -11.80 2.73
C ASN A 103 -11.63 -11.09 3.36
N ASN A 104 -10.43 -11.24 2.78
CA ASN A 104 -9.24 -10.47 3.18
C ASN A 104 -9.31 -9.00 2.73
N ILE A 105 -10.19 -8.67 1.78
CA ILE A 105 -10.44 -7.29 1.36
C ILE A 105 -11.85 -6.90 1.81
N HIS A 106 -11.95 -5.83 2.58
CA HIS A 106 -13.25 -5.37 3.04
C HIS A 106 -14.04 -4.70 1.90
N LYS A 107 -15.36 -4.90 1.90
CA LYS A 107 -16.26 -4.33 0.87
C LYS A 107 -16.08 -2.82 0.71
N HIS A 108 -15.91 -2.09 1.81
CA HIS A 108 -15.71 -0.64 1.75
C HIS A 108 -14.41 -0.22 1.05
N GLN A 109 -13.34 -1.05 1.13
CA GLN A 109 -12.06 -0.82 0.41
C GLN A 109 -12.26 -0.96 -1.10
N ILE A 110 -12.96 -2.01 -1.52
CA ILE A 110 -13.30 -2.22 -2.94
C ILE A 110 -14.15 -1.05 -3.46
N GLU A 111 -15.20 -0.66 -2.74
CA GLU A 111 -16.05 0.46 -3.12
C GLU A 111 -15.31 1.80 -3.16
N HIS A 112 -14.35 2.00 -2.27
CA HIS A 112 -13.46 3.16 -2.30
C HIS A 112 -12.61 3.18 -3.58
N LEU A 113 -11.91 2.09 -3.89
CA LEU A 113 -11.08 1.97 -5.09
C LEU A 113 -11.90 2.14 -6.38
N LYS A 114 -13.14 1.61 -6.45
CA LYS A 114 -14.07 1.86 -7.57
C LYS A 114 -14.36 3.35 -7.76
N LYS A 115 -14.58 4.10 -6.66
CA LYS A 115 -14.80 5.55 -6.73
C LYS A 115 -13.55 6.28 -7.22
N ILE A 116 -12.36 5.90 -6.72
CA ILE A 116 -11.09 6.46 -7.19
C ILE A 116 -10.94 6.29 -8.70
N TYR A 117 -11.17 5.08 -9.20
CA TYR A 117 -11.12 4.78 -10.63
C TYR A 117 -12.14 5.59 -11.45
N LYS A 118 -13.39 5.68 -10.97
CA LYS A 118 -14.45 6.45 -11.61
C LYS A 118 -14.09 7.94 -11.76
N HIS A 119 -13.30 8.48 -10.83
CA HIS A 119 -12.85 9.87 -10.84
C HIS A 119 -11.47 10.07 -11.49
N GLY A 120 -10.97 9.08 -12.25
CA GLY A 120 -9.73 9.19 -13.04
C GLY A 120 -8.44 8.96 -12.24
N GLY A 121 -8.54 8.53 -10.98
CA GLY A 121 -7.40 8.05 -10.21
C GLY A 121 -7.08 6.58 -10.53
N ILE A 122 -5.94 6.11 -10.04
CA ILE A 122 -5.45 4.74 -10.24
C ILE A 122 -5.65 3.96 -8.95
N GLY A 123 -6.58 2.99 -8.98
CA GLY A 123 -6.85 2.10 -7.87
C GLY A 123 -6.32 0.69 -8.16
N PHE A 124 -5.68 0.05 -7.19
CA PHE A 124 -5.22 -1.33 -7.31
C PHE A 124 -5.06 -2.00 -5.94
N ILE A 125 -4.85 -3.30 -5.95
CA ILE A 125 -4.43 -4.07 -4.78
C ILE A 125 -3.06 -4.69 -5.03
N ILE A 126 -2.24 -4.77 -3.98
CA ILE A 126 -0.97 -5.52 -4.00
C ILE A 126 -1.15 -6.75 -3.12
N VAL A 127 -0.98 -7.92 -3.70
CA VAL A 127 -1.15 -9.20 -2.99
C VAL A 127 0.14 -10.02 -3.02
N ARG A 128 0.67 -10.33 -1.84
CA ARG A 128 1.81 -11.23 -1.68
C ARG A 128 1.35 -12.63 -1.33
N PHE A 129 1.69 -13.59 -2.16
CA PHE A 129 1.58 -15.03 -1.87
C PHE A 129 2.88 -15.46 -1.17
N THR A 130 2.90 -15.42 0.16
CA THR A 130 4.12 -15.57 0.95
C THR A 130 4.82 -16.91 0.74
N LYS A 131 4.08 -18.02 0.64
CA LYS A 131 4.64 -19.35 0.37
C LYS A 131 5.17 -19.52 -1.06
N LEU A 132 4.70 -18.70 -2.00
CA LEU A 132 5.17 -18.71 -3.39
C LEU A 132 6.29 -17.70 -3.64
N ASN A 133 6.55 -16.84 -2.67
CA ASN A 133 7.46 -15.71 -2.80
C ASN A 133 7.16 -14.87 -4.06
N LYS A 134 5.86 -14.55 -4.26
CA LYS A 134 5.38 -13.78 -5.41
C LYS A 134 4.45 -12.68 -4.96
N THR A 135 4.73 -11.48 -5.44
CA THR A 135 3.92 -10.28 -5.20
C THR A 135 3.29 -9.83 -6.52
N TYR A 136 1.98 -9.63 -6.52
CA TYR A 136 1.21 -9.20 -7.68
C TYR A 136 0.53 -7.87 -7.40
N LEU A 137 0.49 -7.00 -8.41
CA LEU A 137 -0.42 -5.86 -8.50
C LEU A 137 -1.61 -6.28 -9.37
N LEU A 138 -2.83 -6.06 -8.87
CA LEU A 138 -4.06 -6.27 -9.63
C LEU A 138 -4.83 -4.93 -9.65
N PHE A 139 -5.06 -4.38 -10.84
CA PHE A 139 -5.82 -3.15 -10.99
C PHE A 139 -7.28 -3.34 -10.59
N ILE A 140 -7.91 -2.23 -10.15
CA ILE A 140 -9.29 -2.29 -9.67
C ILE A 140 -10.26 -2.70 -10.79
N GLU A 141 -9.98 -2.36 -12.04
CA GLU A 141 -10.81 -2.76 -13.19
C GLU A 141 -10.87 -4.28 -13.33
N ASP A 142 -9.70 -4.95 -13.20
CA ASP A 142 -9.60 -6.39 -13.29
C ASP A 142 -10.27 -7.06 -12.08
N LEU A 143 -10.13 -6.48 -10.88
CA LEU A 143 -10.83 -6.94 -9.69
C LEU A 143 -12.35 -6.83 -9.85
N ILE A 144 -12.86 -5.70 -10.37
CA ILE A 144 -14.28 -5.50 -10.64
C ILE A 144 -14.79 -6.53 -11.66
N ASN A 145 -14.02 -6.74 -12.73
CA ASN A 145 -14.35 -7.71 -13.77
C ASN A 145 -14.45 -9.14 -13.19
N PHE A 146 -13.51 -9.52 -12.33
CA PHE A 146 -13.58 -10.78 -11.61
C PHE A 146 -14.85 -10.90 -10.77
N LEU A 147 -15.16 -9.89 -9.96
CA LEU A 147 -16.31 -9.89 -9.05
C LEU A 147 -17.66 -9.94 -9.79
N ASN A 148 -17.75 -9.31 -10.96
CA ASN A 148 -18.99 -9.28 -11.76
C ASN A 148 -19.23 -10.59 -12.53
N ASN A 149 -18.16 -11.31 -12.86
CA ASN A 149 -18.25 -12.51 -13.71
C ASN A 149 -18.06 -13.82 -12.93
N ASN A 150 -17.92 -13.76 -11.62
CA ASN A 150 -17.69 -14.95 -10.79
C ASN A 150 -18.41 -14.84 -9.44
N GLU A 151 -19.03 -15.93 -9.02
CA GLU A 151 -19.63 -16.11 -7.69
C GLU A 151 -18.64 -16.70 -6.67
N ARG A 152 -17.35 -16.71 -6.99
CA ARG A 152 -16.33 -17.32 -6.15
C ARG A 152 -16.02 -16.46 -4.91
N VAL A 153 -15.73 -17.13 -3.80
CA VAL A 153 -15.30 -16.49 -2.54
C VAL A 153 -13.78 -16.22 -2.47
N SER A 154 -13.05 -16.59 -3.53
CA SER A 154 -11.60 -16.39 -3.63
C SER A 154 -11.17 -16.20 -5.08
N ILE A 155 -10.11 -15.41 -5.30
CA ILE A 155 -9.49 -15.17 -6.60
C ILE A 155 -8.42 -16.25 -6.81
N PRO A 156 -8.52 -17.12 -7.84
CA PRO A 156 -7.51 -18.13 -8.13
C PRO A 156 -6.15 -17.49 -8.49
N ILE A 157 -5.05 -18.17 -8.16
CA ILE A 157 -3.71 -17.72 -8.56
C ILE A 157 -3.56 -17.64 -10.09
N SER A 158 -4.31 -18.45 -10.85
CA SER A 158 -4.36 -18.38 -12.31
C SER A 158 -4.85 -17.01 -12.81
N TYR A 159 -5.83 -16.41 -12.11
CA TYR A 159 -6.32 -15.07 -12.43
C TYR A 159 -5.24 -14.01 -12.22
N PHE A 160 -4.48 -14.09 -11.11
CA PHE A 160 -3.34 -13.20 -10.89
C PHE A 160 -2.22 -13.38 -11.91
N LYS A 161 -2.05 -14.59 -12.46
CA LYS A 161 -1.06 -14.84 -13.53
C LYS A 161 -1.50 -14.30 -14.89
N GLU A 162 -2.79 -14.21 -15.14
CA GLU A 162 -3.38 -13.77 -16.39
C GLU A 162 -3.61 -12.24 -16.42
N PHE A 163 -4.22 -11.70 -15.38
CA PHE A 163 -4.64 -10.29 -15.30
C PHE A 163 -3.78 -9.46 -14.32
N GLY A 164 -3.10 -10.08 -13.38
CA GLY A 164 -2.23 -9.40 -12.43
C GLY A 164 -0.83 -9.18 -13.00
N HIS A 165 -0.15 -8.20 -12.47
CA HIS A 165 1.22 -7.86 -12.84
C HIS A 165 2.18 -8.27 -11.73
N ILE A 166 3.18 -9.10 -12.05
CA ILE A 166 4.21 -9.49 -11.09
C ILE A 166 5.08 -8.27 -10.74
N ILE A 167 5.20 -7.96 -9.45
CA ILE A 167 6.10 -6.92 -8.98
C ILE A 167 7.47 -7.55 -8.76
N LYS A 168 8.49 -7.00 -9.43
CA LYS A 168 9.87 -7.44 -9.26
C LYS A 168 10.40 -6.93 -7.93
N GLU A 169 11.02 -7.82 -7.16
CA GLU A 169 11.76 -7.46 -5.97
C GLU A 169 13.17 -6.97 -6.33
N GLY A 170 13.62 -5.92 -5.65
CA GLY A 170 14.93 -5.32 -5.84
C GLY A 170 15.56 -4.89 -4.53
N LEU A 171 16.70 -4.23 -4.61
CA LEU A 171 17.31 -3.55 -3.47
C LEU A 171 16.71 -2.15 -3.29
N ASN A 172 16.60 -1.39 -4.36
CA ASN A 172 16.07 -0.02 -4.40
C ASN A 172 15.39 0.23 -5.76
N PRO A 173 14.07 0.34 -5.80
CA PRO A 173 13.14 0.10 -4.71
C PRO A 173 13.01 -1.40 -4.37
N ARG A 174 12.53 -1.71 -3.15
CA ARG A 174 12.27 -3.10 -2.73
C ARG A 174 11.21 -3.76 -3.61
N LEU A 175 10.14 -3.02 -3.92
CA LEU A 175 9.05 -3.43 -4.81
C LEU A 175 8.84 -2.33 -5.85
N ASP A 176 9.22 -2.60 -7.10
CA ASP A 176 9.12 -1.62 -8.19
C ASP A 176 7.74 -1.67 -8.86
N TYR A 177 6.71 -1.30 -8.11
CA TYR A 177 5.34 -1.33 -8.60
C TYR A 177 4.97 -0.13 -9.50
N LEU A 178 5.66 1.00 -9.39
CA LEU A 178 5.43 2.16 -10.25
C LEU A 178 5.76 1.86 -11.73
N LYS A 179 6.74 0.99 -11.98
CA LYS A 179 7.06 0.55 -13.32
C LYS A 179 5.89 -0.16 -14.02
N ILE A 180 5.01 -0.80 -13.24
CA ILE A 180 3.78 -1.41 -13.78
C ILE A 180 2.80 -0.33 -14.21
N LEU A 181 2.69 0.76 -13.44
CA LEU A 181 1.84 1.90 -13.81
C LEU A 181 2.32 2.56 -15.11
N ASP A 182 3.63 2.71 -15.28
CA ASP A 182 4.22 3.22 -16.53
C ASP A 182 3.85 2.37 -17.75
N GLN A 183 3.86 1.06 -17.61
CA GLN A 183 3.46 0.15 -18.69
C GLN A 183 1.97 0.27 -19.05
N LYS A 184 1.14 0.77 -18.14
CA LYS A 184 -0.29 1.04 -18.36
C LYS A 184 -0.56 2.44 -18.91
N GLY A 185 0.46 3.25 -19.16
CA GLY A 185 0.35 4.58 -19.80
C GLY A 185 0.14 5.73 -18.81
N VAL A 186 0.65 5.61 -17.61
CA VAL A 186 0.66 6.67 -16.59
C VAL A 186 1.90 7.54 -16.72
#